data_2ad8313c7a3df34ecc1245f8c77843b8
#
_entry.id   2ad8313c7a3df34ecc1245f8c77843b8
#
_cell.length_a   1.000
_cell.length_b   1.000
_cell.length_c   1.000
_cell.angle_alpha   90.00
_cell.angle_beta   90.00
_cell.angle_gamma   90.00
#
_symmetry.space_group_name_H-M   'P 1'
#
loop_
_entity.id
_entity.type
_entity.pdbx_description
1 polymer ?
#
loop_
_entity_poly.entity_id
_entity_poly.type
_entity_poly.pdbx_seq_one_letter_code
_entity_poly.pdbx_strand_id
1 'polypeptide(L)'
;MLIRQVRPLDAATGEVPEHPVDLRLRDGVLAESAPGLRPVGGEEVLDGDGVLAIPGLWDQHIHSGQLAQAHARLDTSGASGVGVILEQVRA
;
A
#
# COMPACT_ATOMS: atom_id res chain seq x y z
N MET A 1 11.59 -15.44 1.06
CA MET A 1 11.82 -14.06 1.56
C MET A 1 11.48 -13.98 3.03
N LEU A 2 12.32 -13.40 3.82
CA LEU A 2 12.07 -13.11 5.23
C LEU A 2 11.94 -11.60 5.43
N ILE A 3 10.78 -11.14 5.88
CA ILE A 3 10.53 -9.75 6.25
C ILE A 3 10.63 -9.68 7.78
N ARG A 4 11.56 -8.90 8.29
CA ARG A 4 11.83 -8.79 9.72
C ARG A 4 11.23 -7.53 10.32
N GLN A 5 10.87 -7.63 11.61
CA GLN A 5 10.50 -6.47 12.43
C GLN A 5 9.34 -5.65 11.84
N VAL A 6 8.22 -6.31 11.50
CA VAL A 6 7.00 -5.66 11.04
C VAL A 6 5.83 -5.94 11.99
N ARG A 7 4.82 -5.08 11.94
CA ARG A 7 3.56 -5.26 12.68
C ARG A 7 2.43 -5.51 11.68
N PRO A 8 2.05 -6.78 11.47
CA PRO A 8 1.03 -7.12 10.49
C PRO A 8 -0.37 -6.74 10.97
N LEU A 9 -1.13 -6.08 10.09
CA LEU A 9 -2.55 -5.81 10.32
C LEU A 9 -3.36 -7.09 10.11
N ASP A 10 -4.14 -7.47 11.11
CA ASP A 10 -5.19 -8.48 10.93
C ASP A 10 -6.36 -7.86 10.17
N ALA A 11 -6.54 -8.25 8.91
CA ALA A 11 -7.58 -7.69 8.05
C ALA A 11 -9.01 -8.05 8.52
N ALA A 12 -9.17 -9.13 9.29
CA ALA A 12 -10.48 -9.53 9.80
C ALA A 12 -10.90 -8.72 11.02
N THR A 13 -9.96 -8.36 11.89
CA THR A 13 -10.24 -7.67 13.17
C THR A 13 -9.84 -6.20 13.17
N GLY A 14 -8.94 -5.78 12.25
CA GLY A 14 -8.31 -4.47 12.26
C GLY A 14 -7.24 -4.30 13.35
N GLU A 15 -6.89 -5.37 14.05
CA GLU A 15 -5.89 -5.34 15.10
C GLU A 15 -4.46 -5.34 14.53
N VAL A 16 -3.57 -4.66 15.24
CA VAL A 16 -2.14 -4.61 14.96
C VAL A 16 -1.40 -5.04 16.21
N PRO A 17 -0.47 -5.99 16.14
CA PRO A 17 0.29 -6.40 17.31
C PRO A 17 1.13 -5.25 17.85
N GLU A 18 1.25 -5.17 19.18
CA GLU A 18 2.06 -4.16 19.86
C GLU A 18 3.55 -4.32 19.55
N HIS A 19 4.01 -5.57 19.50
CA HIS A 19 5.41 -5.91 19.22
C HIS A 19 5.60 -6.41 17.81
N PRO A 20 6.69 -6.00 17.13
CA PRO A 20 7.01 -6.50 15.80
C PRO A 20 7.22 -8.01 15.77
N VAL A 21 6.91 -8.61 14.63
CA VAL A 21 7.18 -10.01 14.31
C VAL A 21 7.91 -10.09 12.98
N ASP A 22 8.43 -11.27 12.69
CA ASP A 22 9.02 -11.58 11.38
C ASP A 22 8.02 -12.40 10.56
N LEU A 23 7.98 -12.16 9.25
CA LEU A 23 7.11 -12.86 8.30
C LEU A 23 7.97 -13.58 7.27
N ARG A 24 7.76 -14.88 7.09
CA ARG A 24 8.40 -15.64 6.01
C ARG A 24 7.43 -15.94 4.89
N LEU A 25 7.77 -15.51 3.68
CA LEU A 25 7.01 -15.76 2.46
C LEU A 25 7.70 -16.84 1.64
N ARG A 26 6.94 -17.83 1.20
CA ARG A 26 7.38 -18.89 0.27
C ARG A 26 6.33 -19.06 -0.82
N ASP A 27 6.77 -19.05 -2.07
CA ASP A 27 5.89 -19.26 -3.23
C ASP A 27 4.66 -18.34 -3.24
N GLY A 28 4.84 -17.09 -2.83
CA GLY A 28 3.75 -16.10 -2.75
C GLY A 28 2.80 -16.25 -1.56
N VAL A 29 3.10 -17.14 -0.61
CA VAL A 29 2.26 -17.43 0.54
C VAL A 29 3.00 -17.09 1.84
N LEU A 30 2.26 -16.58 2.83
CA LEU A 30 2.78 -16.42 4.19
C LEU A 30 2.95 -17.80 4.83
N ALA A 31 4.19 -18.23 4.98
CA ALA A 31 4.54 -19.56 5.51
C ALA A 31 4.71 -19.57 7.04
N GLU A 32 5.29 -18.51 7.61
CA GLU A 32 5.54 -18.38 9.05
C GLU A 32 5.35 -16.93 9.50
N SER A 33 4.86 -16.76 10.71
CA SER A 33 4.78 -15.48 11.40
C SER A 33 5.17 -15.70 12.87
N ALA A 34 6.32 -15.19 13.28
CA ALA A 34 6.80 -15.30 14.65
C ALA A 34 7.91 -14.26 14.92
N PRO A 35 8.15 -13.88 16.18
CA PRO A 35 9.30 -13.06 16.51
C PRO A 35 10.60 -13.87 16.36
N GLY A 36 11.66 -13.22 15.85
CA GLY A 36 13.03 -13.76 15.85
C GLY A 36 13.27 -14.93 14.92
N LEU A 37 12.62 -14.99 13.75
CA LEU A 37 12.87 -16.01 12.75
C LEU A 37 14.32 -15.93 12.25
N ARG A 38 14.99 -17.07 12.16
CA ARG A 38 16.36 -17.13 11.63
C ARG A 38 16.32 -17.19 10.11
N PRO A 39 17.11 -16.36 9.41
CA PRO A 39 17.27 -16.48 7.96
C PRO A 39 17.79 -17.86 7.59
N VAL A 40 17.30 -18.39 6.47
CA VAL A 40 17.85 -19.62 5.85
C VAL A 40 18.76 -19.25 4.68
N GLY A 41 19.71 -20.13 4.34
CA GLY A 41 20.68 -19.85 3.28
C GLY A 41 20.04 -19.50 1.94
N GLY A 42 20.48 -18.40 1.31
CA GLY A 42 19.96 -17.91 0.04
C GLY A 42 18.62 -17.18 0.12
N GLU A 43 18.05 -17.04 1.31
CA GLU A 43 16.80 -16.29 1.50
C GLU A 43 17.05 -14.78 1.45
N GLU A 44 16.23 -14.06 0.69
CA GLU A 44 16.21 -12.60 0.72
C GLU A 44 15.65 -12.12 2.05
N VAL A 45 16.33 -11.16 2.67
CA VAL A 45 15.93 -10.58 3.96
C VAL A 45 15.66 -9.10 3.81
N LEU A 46 14.47 -8.66 4.22
CA LEU A 46 14.04 -7.26 4.27
C LEU A 46 13.78 -6.86 5.72
N ASP A 47 14.40 -5.78 6.17
CA ASP A 47 14.13 -5.23 7.50
C ASP A 47 13.03 -4.17 7.43
N GLY A 48 11.96 -4.37 8.18
CA GLY A 48 10.81 -3.47 8.23
C GLY A 48 10.92 -2.36 9.28
N ASP A 49 11.89 -2.44 10.20
CA ASP A 49 12.11 -1.42 11.24
C ASP A 49 10.84 -1.00 12.02
N GLY A 50 9.98 -1.96 12.32
CA GLY A 50 8.76 -1.75 13.10
C GLY A 50 7.57 -1.18 12.32
N VAL A 51 7.66 -1.04 11.00
CA VAL A 51 6.56 -0.50 10.19
C VAL A 51 5.35 -1.42 10.16
N LEU A 52 4.20 -0.83 9.85
CA LEU A 52 2.96 -1.57 9.64
C LEU A 52 3.03 -2.37 8.34
N ALA A 53 2.71 -3.65 8.40
CA ALA A 53 2.52 -4.50 7.23
C ALA A 53 1.03 -4.72 6.98
N ILE A 54 0.57 -4.43 5.79
CA ILE A 54 -0.83 -4.61 5.39
C ILE A 54 -0.91 -5.58 4.21
N PRO A 55 -2.02 -6.32 4.06
CA PRO A 55 -2.28 -7.06 2.83
C PRO A 55 -2.28 -6.14 1.61
N GLY A 56 -1.85 -6.66 0.46
CA GLY A 56 -1.95 -5.92 -0.79
C GLY A 56 -3.39 -5.48 -1.05
N LEU A 57 -3.55 -4.26 -1.56
CA LEU A 57 -4.86 -3.71 -1.84
C LEU A 57 -5.37 -4.21 -3.20
N TRP A 58 -6.60 -4.72 -3.22
CA TRP A 58 -7.28 -5.16 -4.43
C TRP A 58 -8.49 -4.29 -4.69
N ASP A 59 -8.50 -3.64 -5.85
CA ASP A 59 -9.70 -2.95 -6.33
C ASP A 59 -10.68 -3.99 -6.90
N GLN A 60 -11.67 -4.37 -6.09
CA GLN A 60 -12.72 -5.31 -6.51
C GLN A 60 -13.85 -4.63 -7.28
N HIS A 61 -13.96 -3.31 -7.19
CA HIS A 61 -14.91 -2.49 -7.90
C HIS A 61 -14.29 -1.16 -8.30
N ILE A 62 -14.09 -0.94 -9.58
CA ILE A 62 -13.50 0.28 -10.14
C ILE A 62 -14.26 0.75 -11.37
N HIS A 63 -14.52 2.05 -11.45
CA HIS A 63 -15.06 2.72 -12.63
C HIS A 63 -13.92 3.29 -13.48
N SER A 64 -13.21 2.41 -14.18
CA SER A 64 -12.00 2.77 -14.94
C SER A 64 -12.24 3.86 -15.99
N GLY A 65 -13.38 3.85 -16.66
CA GLY A 65 -13.75 4.88 -17.62
C GLY A 65 -13.92 6.26 -16.97
N GLN A 66 -14.57 6.32 -15.83
CA GLN A 66 -14.74 7.57 -15.06
C GLN A 66 -13.40 8.08 -14.50
N LEU A 67 -12.54 7.18 -14.03
CA LEU A 67 -11.22 7.52 -13.55
C LEU A 67 -10.36 8.11 -14.67
N ALA A 68 -10.35 7.46 -15.84
CA ALA A 68 -9.63 7.97 -17.01
C ALA A 68 -10.13 9.36 -17.46
N GLN A 69 -11.46 9.56 -17.46
CA GLN A 69 -12.04 10.88 -17.74
C GLN A 69 -11.66 11.92 -16.68
N ALA A 70 -11.64 11.57 -15.41
CA ALA A 70 -11.24 12.47 -14.33
C ALA A 70 -9.78 12.93 -14.50
N HIS A 71 -8.88 12.02 -14.89
CA HIS A 71 -7.48 12.34 -15.16
C HIS A 71 -7.29 13.19 -16.45
N ALA A 72 -8.19 13.06 -17.41
CA ALA A 72 -8.14 13.83 -18.65
C ALA A 72 -8.80 15.23 -18.54
N ARG A 73 -9.55 15.48 -17.48
CA ARG A 73 -10.21 16.77 -17.26
C ARG A 73 -9.27 17.81 -16.67
N LEU A 74 -9.48 19.04 -17.06
CA LEU A 74 -8.84 20.18 -16.41
C LEU A 74 -9.37 20.30 -14.97
N ASP A 75 -8.46 20.27 -14.00
CA ASP A 75 -8.82 20.49 -12.60
C ASP A 75 -8.96 22.01 -12.35
N THR A 76 -10.19 22.42 -12.08
CA THR A 76 -10.54 23.81 -11.78
C THR A 76 -10.86 24.05 -10.32
N SER A 77 -10.64 23.07 -9.43
CA SER A 77 -11.00 23.15 -8.01
C SER A 77 -10.31 24.30 -7.26
N GLY A 78 -9.11 24.68 -7.71
CA GLY A 78 -8.36 25.81 -7.14
C GLY A 78 -8.61 27.15 -7.81
N ALA A 79 -9.52 27.24 -8.78
CA ALA A 79 -9.77 28.48 -9.50
C ALA A 79 -10.58 29.48 -8.65
N SER A 80 -10.09 30.73 -8.52
CA SER A 80 -10.73 31.78 -7.75
C SER A 80 -11.84 32.52 -8.52
N GLY A 81 -12.05 32.18 -9.79
CA GLY A 81 -13.08 32.81 -10.62
C GLY A 81 -13.02 32.35 -12.08
N VAL A 82 -14.04 32.73 -12.85
CA VAL A 82 -14.20 32.34 -14.26
C VAL A 82 -13.00 32.78 -15.14
N GLY A 83 -12.40 33.91 -14.86
CA GLY A 83 -11.23 34.40 -15.60
C GLY A 83 -10.05 33.43 -15.52
N VAL A 84 -9.77 32.88 -14.34
CA VAL A 84 -8.69 31.90 -14.13
C VAL A 84 -8.98 30.61 -14.91
N ILE A 85 -10.23 30.15 -14.91
CA ILE A 85 -10.64 28.96 -15.68
C ILE A 85 -10.42 29.19 -17.18
N LEU A 86 -10.81 30.34 -17.69
CA LEU A 86 -10.63 30.67 -19.12
C LEU A 86 -9.15 30.72 -19.54
N GLU A 87 -8.27 31.20 -18.67
CA GLU A 87 -6.83 31.17 -18.90
C GLU A 87 -6.29 29.75 -18.95
N GLN A 88 -6.70 28.88 -18.02
CA GLN A 88 -6.31 27.48 -17.99
C GLN A 88 -6.77 26.72 -19.24
N VAL A 89 -7.98 26.97 -19.72
CA VAL A 89 -8.51 26.35 -20.95
C VAL A 89 -7.75 26.80 -22.21
N ARG A 90 -7.25 28.01 -22.23
CA ARG A 90 -6.51 28.57 -23.38
C ARG A 90 -5.03 28.18 -23.41
N ALA A 91 -4.51 27.77 -22.27
CA ALA A 91 -3.13 27.31 -22.20
C ALA A 91 -3.00 25.88 -22.78
#